data_c78b72298c67dd95942a5124f497b25a
#
_entry.id   c78b72298c67dd95942a5124f497b25a
#
_cell.length_a   1.000
_cell.length_b   1.000
_cell.length_c   1.000
_cell.angle_alpha   90.00
_cell.angle_beta   90.00
_cell.angle_gamma   90.00
#
_symmetry.space_group_name_H-M   'P 1'
#
loop_
_entity.id
_entity.type
_entity.pdbx_description
1 polymer ?
#
loop_
_entity_poly.entity_id
_entity_poly.type
_entity_poly.pdbx_seq_one_letter_code
_entity_poly.pdbx_strand_id
1 'polypeptide(L)' 'MSDVPDVQCCDFCKRGRVIRRNQQISFRQWTDKGYVFCRAEIPIGVCDRCGAKHWNQVAEAIIEEVVRREYDKLR' A
#
# COMPACT_ATOMS: atom_id res chain seq x y z
N MET A 1 -20.64 10.94 10.82
CA MET A 1 -19.39 10.50 10.24
C MET A 1 -19.45 9.06 9.85
N SER A 2 -19.11 8.82 8.63
CA SER A 2 -19.10 7.45 8.17
C SER A 2 -17.80 6.79 8.61
N ASP A 3 -17.90 5.81 9.44
CA ASP A 3 -16.77 5.01 9.79
C ASP A 3 -16.51 4.04 8.66
N VAL A 4 -15.31 4.10 8.14
CA VAL A 4 -14.89 3.11 7.17
C VAL A 4 -14.60 1.84 7.95
N PRO A 5 -15.34 0.76 7.73
CA PRO A 5 -15.08 -0.47 8.45
C PRO A 5 -13.71 -1.01 8.11
N ASP A 6 -13.02 -1.54 9.12
CA ASP A 6 -11.73 -2.18 8.91
C ASP A 6 -11.83 -3.46 8.11
N VAL A 7 -13.05 -3.97 7.97
CA VAL A 7 -13.32 -5.21 7.25
C VAL A 7 -14.33 -4.92 6.16
N GLN A 8 -14.04 -5.34 4.95
CA GLN A 8 -14.95 -5.19 3.82
C GLN A 8 -14.93 -6.47 2.98
N CYS A 9 -15.93 -6.63 2.13
CA CYS A 9 -15.99 -7.79 1.25
C CYS A 9 -14.92 -7.71 0.17
N CYS A 10 -14.31 -8.85 -0.13
CA CYS A 10 -13.33 -8.93 -1.19
C CYS A 10 -14.02 -8.83 -2.55
N ASP A 11 -13.54 -7.95 -3.43
CA ASP A 11 -14.11 -7.78 -4.75
C ASP A 11 -13.67 -8.88 -5.72
N PHE A 12 -12.60 -9.59 -5.40
CA PHE A 12 -12.08 -10.62 -6.29
C PHE A 12 -12.78 -11.96 -6.10
N CYS A 13 -12.79 -12.47 -4.89
CA CYS A 13 -13.44 -13.77 -4.63
C CYS A 13 -14.88 -13.61 -4.14
N LYS A 14 -15.26 -12.43 -3.69
CA LYS A 14 -16.60 -12.07 -3.20
C LYS A 14 -17.09 -12.92 -2.03
N ARG A 15 -16.22 -13.69 -1.44
CA ARG A 15 -16.56 -14.56 -0.30
C ARG A 15 -15.72 -14.28 0.93
N GLY A 16 -14.49 -13.78 0.74
CA GLY A 16 -13.61 -13.48 1.83
C GLY A 16 -13.84 -12.08 2.37
N ARG A 17 -13.22 -11.82 3.49
CA ARG A 17 -13.22 -10.50 4.11
C ARG A 17 -11.84 -9.89 3.98
N VAL A 18 -11.81 -8.62 3.62
CA VAL A 18 -10.57 -7.87 3.52
C VAL A 18 -10.30 -7.23 4.87
N ILE A 19 -9.23 -7.67 5.51
CA ILE A 19 -8.83 -7.14 6.82
C ILE A 19 -7.68 -6.18 6.60
N ARG A 20 -7.85 -4.94 7.07
CA ARG A 20 -6.84 -3.90 6.89
C ARG A 20 -5.85 -3.95 8.04
N ARG A 21 -4.56 -3.99 7.69
CA ARG A 21 -3.48 -3.95 8.66
C ARG A 21 -2.35 -3.11 8.10
N ASN A 22 -1.61 -2.45 9.00
CA ASN A 22 -0.41 -1.75 8.59
C ASN A 22 0.67 -2.79 8.32
N GLN A 23 1.27 -2.71 7.13
CA GLN A 23 2.36 -3.59 6.75
C GLN A 23 3.54 -2.77 6.27
N GLN A 24 4.71 -3.20 6.64
CA GLN A 24 5.93 -2.58 6.19
C GLN A 24 6.30 -3.20 4.84
N ILE A 25 6.46 -2.36 3.84
CA ILE A 25 6.85 -2.80 2.51
C ILE A 25 8.18 -2.18 2.13
N SER A 26 8.91 -2.85 1.27
CA SER A 26 10.10 -2.30 0.66
C SER A 26 10.03 -2.58 -0.84
N PHE A 27 10.46 -1.60 -1.63
CA PHE A 27 10.38 -1.73 -3.07
C PHE A 27 11.44 -0.83 -3.72
N ARG A 28 11.67 -1.06 -5.01
CA ARG A 28 12.54 -0.23 -5.82
C ARG A 28 11.70 0.51 -6.83
N GLN A 29 12.06 1.76 -7.06
CA GLN A 29 11.40 2.60 -8.06
C GLN A 29 12.45 3.12 -9.03
N TRP A 30 12.21 2.93 -10.32
CA TRP A 30 13.09 3.46 -11.36
C TRP A 30 12.82 4.94 -11.55
N THR A 31 13.88 5.74 -11.57
CA THR A 31 13.78 7.18 -11.82
C THR A 31 14.85 7.57 -12.84
N ASP A 32 14.78 8.81 -13.30
CA ASP A 32 15.80 9.37 -14.21
C ASP A 32 17.18 9.47 -13.56
N LYS A 33 17.24 9.36 -12.24
CA LYS A 33 18.49 9.35 -11.49
C LYS A 33 18.92 7.95 -11.07
N GLY A 34 18.19 6.91 -11.51
CA GLY A 34 18.45 5.55 -11.16
C GLY A 34 17.40 4.99 -10.24
N TYR A 35 17.67 3.82 -9.66
CA TYR A 35 16.74 3.19 -8.73
C TYR A 35 16.81 3.85 -7.36
N VAL A 36 15.65 4.05 -6.77
CA VAL A 36 15.54 4.43 -5.37
C VAL A 36 14.95 3.27 -4.59
N PHE A 37 15.52 3.00 -3.41
CA PHE A 37 15.01 1.97 -2.51
C PHE A 37 14.09 2.65 -1.51
N CYS A 38 12.87 2.16 -1.45
CA CYS A 38 11.84 2.78 -0.62
C CYS A 38 11.36 1.78 0.42
N ARG A 39 11.10 2.27 1.62
CA ARG A 39 10.45 1.52 2.68
C ARG A 39 9.33 2.36 3.23
N ALA A 40 8.19 1.73 3.43
CA ALA A 40 7.04 2.44 3.95
C ALA A 40 6.16 1.47 4.74
N GLU A 41 5.50 2.01 5.74
CA GLU A 41 4.46 1.29 6.45
C GLU A 41 3.13 1.82 5.95
N ILE A 42 2.35 0.97 5.31
CA ILE A 42 1.10 1.38 4.70
C ILE A 42 -0.04 0.47 5.15
N PRO A 43 -1.26 1.00 5.18
CA PRO A 43 -2.43 0.17 5.47
C PRO A 43 -2.80 -0.64 4.23
N ILE A 44 -2.71 -1.95 4.35
CA ILE A 44 -3.06 -2.87 3.26
C ILE A 44 -4.18 -3.77 3.75
N GLY A 45 -5.22 -3.91 2.93
CA GLY A 45 -6.25 -4.90 3.15
C GLY A 45 -5.87 -6.21 2.50
N VAL A 46 -6.03 -7.30 3.22
CA VAL A 46 -5.74 -8.65 2.69
C VAL A 46 -6.97 -9.50 2.88
N CYS A 47 -7.41 -10.14 1.80
CA CYS A 47 -8.52 -11.06 1.87
C CYS A 47 -8.10 -12.32 2.62
N ASP A 48 -8.97 -12.76 3.52
CA ASP A 48 -8.69 -13.94 4.34
C ASP A 48 -8.89 -15.26 3.60
N ARG A 49 -9.43 -15.21 2.39
CA ARG A 49 -9.65 -16.42 1.58
C ARG A 49 -8.72 -16.51 0.38
N CYS A 50 -8.75 -15.51 -0.49
CA CYS A 50 -7.95 -15.56 -1.72
C CYS A 50 -6.58 -14.90 -1.58
N GLY A 51 -6.33 -14.20 -0.47
CA GLY A 51 -5.06 -13.54 -0.23
C GLY A 51 -4.84 -12.28 -1.08
N ALA A 52 -5.87 -11.81 -1.78
CA ALA A 52 -5.75 -10.61 -2.60
C ALA A 52 -5.43 -9.41 -1.72
N LYS A 53 -4.51 -8.58 -2.19
CA LYS A 53 -4.12 -7.38 -1.47
C LYS A 53 -4.85 -6.17 -2.05
N HIS A 54 -5.36 -5.35 -1.16
CA HIS A 54 -6.10 -4.14 -1.53
C HIS A 54 -5.49 -2.96 -0.81
N TRP A 55 -5.25 -1.87 -1.53
CA TRP A 55 -4.86 -0.62 -0.88
C TRP A 55 -5.65 0.53 -1.50
N ASN A 56 -5.77 1.59 -0.74
CA ASN A 56 -6.56 2.74 -1.13
C ASN A 56 -5.64 3.93 -1.43
N GLN A 57 -6.27 5.10 -1.63
CA GLN A 57 -5.54 6.32 -1.92
C GLN A 57 -4.59 6.73 -0.80
N VAL A 58 -4.92 6.41 0.44
CA VAL A 58 -4.04 6.75 1.57
C VAL A 58 -2.71 6.02 1.42
N ALA A 59 -2.75 4.72 1.09
CA ALA A 59 -1.54 3.93 0.88
C ALA A 59 -0.74 4.47 -0.31
N GLU A 60 -1.43 4.80 -1.40
CA GLU A 60 -0.76 5.36 -2.58
C GLU A 60 -0.09 6.70 -2.28
N ALA A 61 -0.75 7.56 -1.52
CA ALA A 61 -0.17 8.84 -1.15
C ALA A 61 1.10 8.67 -0.31
N ILE A 62 1.10 7.71 0.59
CA ILE A 62 2.28 7.40 1.40
C ILE A 62 3.41 6.92 0.51
N ILE A 63 3.11 6.03 -0.44
CA ILE A 63 4.12 5.50 -1.37
C ILE A 63 4.72 6.64 -2.20
N GLU A 64 3.88 7.51 -2.74
CA GLU A 64 4.36 8.64 -3.54
C GLU A 64 5.27 9.57 -2.73
N GLU A 65 4.89 9.84 -1.50
CA GLU A 65 5.69 10.71 -0.64
C GLU A 65 7.04 10.07 -0.33
N VAL A 66 7.06 8.77 -0.05
CA VAL A 66 8.30 8.06 0.23
C VAL A 66 9.21 8.08 -1.01
N VAL A 67 8.65 7.82 -2.17
CA VAL A 67 9.42 7.85 -3.42
C VAL A 67 10.03 9.24 -3.64
N ARG A 68 9.21 10.28 -3.46
CA ARG A 68 9.69 11.66 -3.63
C ARG A 68 10.82 11.98 -2.66
N ARG A 69 10.67 11.57 -1.43
CA ARG A 69 11.67 11.83 -0.39
C ARG A 69 12.99 11.14 -0.71
N GLU A 70 12.93 9.88 -1.13
CA GLU A 70 14.14 9.15 -1.51
C GLU A 70 14.76 9.72 -2.78
N TYR A 71 13.93 10.15 -3.72
CA TYR A 71 14.39 10.78 -4.95
C TYR A 71 15.17 12.05 -4.66
N ASP A 72 14.68 12.87 -3.73
CA ASP A 72 15.34 14.13 -3.37
C ASP A 72 16.70 13.91 -2.73
N LYS A 73 16.96 12.73 -2.19
CA LYS A 73 18.27 12.40 -1.63
C LYS A 73 19.30 12.04 -2.70
N LEU A 74 18.84 11.73 -3.90
CA LEU A 74 19.75 11.43 -5.01
C LEU A 74 20.33 12.73 -5.56
N ARG A 75 21.59 12.66 -5.94
CA ARG A 75 22.29 13.82 -6.49
C ARG A 75 22.89 13.52 -7.85
#